data_7bfc5a5f02b280aecd4460b45c2a888d
#
_entry.id   7bfc5a5f02b280aecd4460b45c2a888d
#
_cell.length_a   1.000
_cell.length_b   1.000
_cell.length_c   1.000
_cell.angle_alpha   90.00
_cell.angle_beta   90.00
_cell.angle_gamma   90.00
#
_symmetry.space_group_name_H-M   'P 1'
#
loop_
_entity.id
_entity.type
_entity.pdbx_description
1 polymer ?
#
loop_
_entity_poly.entity_id
_entity_poly.type
_entity_poly.pdbx_seq_one_letter_code
_entity_poly.pdbx_strand_id
1 'polypeptide(L)'
;MPVSVTLVLLSLAFGVSDRYGGLPMFLGDNSVMDSRVGGSGEGGRVAPPKVALLFLTRGSLPLEPIWRDFLEASPIPWESMFRLYVHRSDHKKRKEGIFTGKEVPKTVSVQWGNHSMIDAERALFEEAFRDDSVQTFVMLSEDSIPLYSAILVYMQLSLETTSRINSCVNENNPNDANERMDYRWVPEMASAGITKELWRKSSQWVALKRKHVEIVLKDVEVDASFSKECYVAPERFCVSDEHYIPSLFALKNISSECACNGVSVNTRWTPGAAHPKVF
;
A
#
# COMPACT_ATOMS: atom_id res chain seq x y z
N MET A 1 -23.61 3.37 14.67
CA MET A 1 -22.97 4.13 13.59
C MET A 1 -22.90 3.20 12.39
N PRO A 2 -23.30 3.60 11.19
CA PRO A 2 -23.18 2.72 10.03
C PRO A 2 -21.70 2.41 9.74
N VAL A 3 -21.40 1.14 9.49
CA VAL A 3 -20.06 0.68 9.13
C VAL A 3 -19.82 1.08 7.69
N SER A 4 -18.78 1.88 7.44
CA SER A 4 -18.35 2.25 6.09
C SER A 4 -17.50 1.10 5.55
N VAL A 5 -17.99 0.34 4.58
CA VAL A 5 -17.24 -0.76 3.97
C VAL A 5 -16.47 -0.26 2.76
N THR A 6 -15.15 -0.28 2.83
CA THR A 6 -14.26 0.04 1.71
C THR A 6 -13.88 -1.25 0.99
N LEU A 7 -14.35 -1.41 -0.26
CA LEU A 7 -14.03 -2.59 -1.07
C LEU A 7 -12.59 -2.52 -1.59
N VAL A 8 -11.79 -3.55 -1.28
CA VAL A 8 -10.45 -3.72 -1.89
C VAL A 8 -10.61 -4.44 -3.23
N LEU A 9 -10.69 -3.69 -4.33
CA LEU A 9 -10.65 -4.23 -5.68
C LEU A 9 -9.19 -4.23 -6.16
N LEU A 10 -8.63 -5.42 -6.29
CA LEU A 10 -7.48 -5.61 -7.15
C LEU A 10 -8.02 -5.70 -8.59
N SER A 11 -8.01 -4.60 -9.32
CA SER A 11 -8.42 -4.62 -10.73
C SER A 11 -7.44 -5.47 -11.53
N LEU A 12 -7.96 -6.54 -12.14
CA LEU A 12 -7.26 -7.33 -13.15
C LEU A 12 -7.25 -6.51 -14.45
N ALA A 13 -6.24 -5.68 -14.65
CA ALA A 13 -5.94 -5.15 -15.97
C ALA A 13 -5.19 -6.24 -16.74
N PHE A 14 -5.93 -7.12 -17.43
CA PHE A 14 -5.37 -7.96 -18.47
C PHE A 14 -5.09 -7.09 -19.70
N GLY A 15 -3.89 -6.57 -19.81
CA GLY A 15 -3.31 -6.24 -21.09
C GLY A 15 -2.96 -7.58 -21.78
N VAL A 16 -3.88 -8.14 -22.55
CA VAL A 16 -3.60 -9.28 -23.41
C VAL A 16 -2.74 -8.76 -24.55
N SER A 17 -1.43 -8.87 -24.40
CA SER A 17 -0.52 -8.95 -25.54
C SER A 17 -0.43 -10.42 -25.90
N ASP A 18 -1.01 -10.78 -27.04
CA ASP A 18 -0.91 -12.11 -27.66
C ASP A 18 0.55 -12.47 -27.97
N ARG A 19 1.26 -13.01 -27.00
CA ARG A 19 2.48 -13.82 -27.20
C ARG A 19 2.89 -14.45 -25.88
N TYR A 20 2.32 -15.62 -25.55
CA TYR A 20 3.04 -16.71 -24.84
C TYR A 20 2.12 -17.93 -24.82
N GLY A 21 2.52 -18.94 -25.60
CA GLY A 21 1.92 -20.28 -25.55
C GLY A 21 2.26 -20.97 -24.22
N GLY A 22 1.27 -21.72 -23.72
CA GLY A 22 1.46 -22.85 -22.83
C GLY A 22 1.72 -22.52 -21.37
N LEU A 23 0.66 -22.57 -20.55
CA LEU A 23 0.80 -22.83 -19.11
C LEU A 23 1.30 -24.26 -18.89
N PRO A 24 2.35 -24.51 -18.11
CA PRO A 24 2.63 -25.86 -17.61
C PRO A 24 1.72 -26.14 -16.41
N MET A 25 0.82 -27.14 -16.57
CA MET A 25 0.20 -27.82 -15.44
C MET A 25 1.29 -28.58 -14.66
N PHE A 26 1.49 -28.23 -13.41
CA PHE A 26 2.24 -29.07 -12.47
C PHE A 26 1.26 -30.04 -11.80
N LEU A 27 1.07 -31.20 -12.42
CA LEU A 27 0.67 -32.43 -11.73
C LEU A 27 1.96 -33.21 -11.44
N GLY A 28 2.09 -33.63 -10.19
CA GLY A 28 3.28 -34.27 -9.69
C GLY A 28 3.59 -35.60 -10.37
N ASP A 29 4.86 -35.89 -10.49
CA ASP A 29 5.35 -37.28 -10.50
C ASP A 29 6.65 -37.36 -9.71
N ASN A 30 6.65 -38.29 -8.74
CA ASN A 30 7.79 -38.66 -7.97
C ASN A 30 8.63 -39.65 -8.82
N SER A 31 9.70 -39.19 -9.43
CA SER A 31 10.76 -40.11 -9.86
C SER A 31 12.14 -39.52 -9.62
N VAL A 32 12.86 -40.24 -8.82
CA VAL A 32 14.27 -40.12 -8.49
C VAL A 32 15.12 -40.10 -9.77
N MET A 33 15.91 -39.04 -9.96
CA MET A 33 17.15 -39.14 -10.74
C MET A 33 18.32 -38.52 -9.96
N ASP A 34 19.13 -39.43 -9.49
CA ASP A 34 20.48 -39.22 -8.99
C ASP A 34 21.40 -38.90 -10.17
N SER A 35 21.99 -37.70 -10.19
CA SER A 35 23.21 -37.45 -10.96
C SER A 35 24.02 -36.37 -10.26
N ARG A 36 25.11 -36.82 -9.67
CA ARG A 36 26.19 -36.07 -9.05
C ARG A 36 26.80 -35.09 -10.05
N VAL A 37 26.76 -33.81 -9.77
CA VAL A 37 27.82 -32.89 -10.18
C VAL A 37 28.15 -32.02 -8.95
N GLY A 38 29.38 -32.19 -8.48
CA GLY A 38 29.90 -31.43 -7.35
C GLY A 38 30.09 -29.95 -7.70
N GLY A 39 29.55 -29.12 -6.86
CA GLY A 39 29.75 -27.68 -6.82
C GLY A 39 29.29 -27.19 -5.46
N SER A 40 30.22 -27.00 -4.53
CA SER A 40 30.02 -26.42 -3.22
C SER A 40 29.71 -24.95 -3.38
N GLY A 41 28.44 -24.62 -3.43
CA GLY A 41 27.89 -23.29 -3.22
C GLY A 41 26.64 -23.45 -2.36
N GLU A 42 26.68 -23.05 -1.10
CA GLU A 42 25.50 -22.92 -0.26
C GLU A 42 24.56 -21.90 -0.90
N GLY A 43 23.76 -22.36 -1.83
CA GLY A 43 22.61 -21.62 -2.36
C GLY A 43 21.56 -21.55 -1.26
N GLY A 44 21.68 -20.57 -0.37
CA GLY A 44 20.65 -20.27 0.61
C GLY A 44 19.32 -20.15 -0.11
N ARG A 45 18.33 -21.00 0.21
CA ARG A 45 16.97 -20.91 -0.31
C ARG A 45 16.43 -19.55 0.11
N VAL A 46 16.36 -18.62 -0.85
CA VAL A 46 15.70 -17.32 -0.61
C VAL A 46 14.25 -17.64 -0.23
N ALA A 47 13.85 -17.23 0.95
CA ALA A 47 12.47 -17.41 1.39
C ALA A 47 11.51 -16.72 0.39
N PRO A 48 10.34 -17.31 0.09
CA PRO A 48 9.39 -16.69 -0.82
C PRO A 48 8.99 -15.29 -0.32
N PRO A 49 8.84 -14.32 -1.25
CA PRO A 49 8.49 -12.96 -0.88
C PRO A 49 7.13 -12.91 -0.18
N LYS A 50 7.00 -12.06 0.82
CA LYS A 50 5.74 -11.87 1.56
C LYS A 50 5.11 -10.52 1.27
N VAL A 51 3.81 -10.47 1.48
CA VAL A 51 3.00 -9.26 1.41
C VAL A 51 2.63 -8.83 2.83
N ALA A 52 2.95 -7.59 3.20
CA ALA A 52 2.48 -6.99 4.44
C ALA A 52 1.10 -6.35 4.21
N LEU A 53 0.11 -6.74 5.01
CA LEU A 53 -1.20 -6.10 5.10
C LEU A 53 -1.15 -5.14 6.29
N LEU A 54 -1.18 -3.83 6.01
CA LEU A 54 -0.93 -2.75 6.95
C LEU A 54 -2.25 -2.04 7.26
N PHE A 55 -2.81 -2.31 8.43
CA PHE A 55 -4.09 -1.77 8.85
C PHE A 55 -3.92 -0.46 9.62
N LEU A 56 -4.30 0.65 9.00
CA LEU A 56 -4.41 1.94 9.65
C LEU A 56 -5.83 2.11 10.19
N THR A 57 -5.98 2.15 11.51
CA THR A 57 -7.29 2.15 12.17
C THR A 57 -7.40 3.25 13.22
N ARG A 58 -8.64 3.70 13.44
CA ARG A 58 -8.96 4.58 14.57
C ARG A 58 -8.97 3.80 15.88
N GLY A 59 -9.41 2.55 15.85
CA GLY A 59 -9.53 1.72 17.05
C GLY A 59 -9.73 0.24 16.76
N SER A 60 -10.95 -0.25 16.64
CA SER A 60 -11.27 -1.66 16.39
C SER A 60 -11.15 -2.03 14.93
N LEU A 61 -11.06 -3.34 14.67
CA LEU A 61 -11.12 -3.96 13.32
C LEU A 61 -12.40 -4.82 13.23
N PRO A 62 -13.56 -4.20 13.03
CA PRO A 62 -14.86 -4.88 13.10
C PRO A 62 -15.03 -5.95 12.02
N LEU A 63 -14.25 -5.88 10.93
CA LEU A 63 -14.29 -6.83 9.81
C LEU A 63 -13.27 -7.98 9.97
N GLU A 64 -12.73 -8.18 11.19
CA GLU A 64 -11.83 -9.31 11.50
C GLU A 64 -12.35 -10.66 11.01
N PRO A 65 -13.63 -11.03 11.20
CA PRO A 65 -14.11 -12.32 10.72
C PRO A 65 -13.94 -12.52 9.21
N ILE A 66 -14.14 -11.47 8.40
CA ILE A 66 -13.95 -11.52 6.94
C ILE A 66 -12.47 -11.72 6.60
N TRP A 67 -11.58 -11.03 7.29
CA TRP A 67 -10.14 -11.18 7.08
C TRP A 67 -9.62 -12.53 7.53
N ARG A 68 -10.14 -13.07 8.62
CA ARG A 68 -9.84 -14.44 9.08
C ARG A 68 -10.27 -15.46 8.02
N ASP A 69 -11.52 -15.40 7.58
CA ASP A 69 -12.04 -16.32 6.56
C ASP A 69 -11.23 -16.22 5.27
N PHE A 70 -10.84 -15.02 4.83
CA PHE A 70 -9.98 -14.81 3.67
C PHE A 70 -8.62 -15.51 3.81
N LEU A 71 -7.98 -15.39 4.96
CA LEU A 71 -6.64 -15.96 5.19
C LEU A 71 -6.71 -17.48 5.43
N GLU A 72 -7.66 -17.95 6.24
CA GLU A 72 -7.78 -19.35 6.63
C GLU A 72 -8.36 -20.24 5.53
N ALA A 73 -9.13 -19.68 4.58
CA ALA A 73 -9.60 -20.41 3.40
C ALA A 73 -8.49 -20.79 2.41
N SER A 74 -7.26 -20.33 2.64
CA SER A 74 -6.12 -20.67 1.80
C SER A 74 -5.68 -22.12 2.01
N PRO A 75 -5.44 -22.91 0.94
CA PRO A 75 -4.93 -24.29 1.06
C PRO A 75 -3.46 -24.35 1.53
N ILE A 76 -2.76 -23.24 1.56
CA ILE A 76 -1.39 -23.12 2.14
C ILE A 76 -1.43 -22.18 3.34
N PRO A 77 -0.57 -22.39 4.35
CA PRO A 77 -0.52 -21.52 5.53
C PRO A 77 -0.34 -20.05 5.13
N TRP A 78 -1.28 -19.20 5.51
CA TRP A 78 -1.27 -17.80 5.10
C TRP A 78 -0.03 -17.03 5.60
N GLU A 79 0.56 -17.45 6.70
CA GLU A 79 1.79 -16.88 7.25
C GLU A 79 3.01 -17.06 6.34
N SER A 80 2.93 -17.99 5.37
CA SER A 80 3.94 -18.12 4.33
C SER A 80 3.83 -17.03 3.27
N MET A 81 2.66 -16.42 3.11
CA MET A 81 2.32 -15.41 2.10
C MET A 81 2.22 -14.00 2.66
N PHE A 82 1.64 -13.87 3.86
CA PHE A 82 1.28 -12.57 4.42
C PHE A 82 1.91 -12.31 5.78
N ARG A 83 2.01 -11.00 6.11
CA ARG A 83 2.26 -10.46 7.44
C ARG A 83 1.19 -9.42 7.76
N LEU A 84 0.72 -9.41 9.01
CA LEU A 84 -0.30 -8.46 9.48
C LEU A 84 0.34 -7.45 10.42
N TYR A 85 0.06 -6.17 10.21
CA TYR A 85 0.48 -5.08 11.07
C TYR A 85 -0.69 -4.13 11.30
N VAL A 86 -0.85 -3.65 12.52
CA VAL A 86 -1.97 -2.79 12.91
C VAL A 86 -1.46 -1.54 13.62
N HIS A 87 -1.83 -0.38 13.12
CA HIS A 87 -1.69 0.89 13.84
C HIS A 87 -3.04 1.32 14.37
N ARG A 88 -3.12 1.64 15.67
CA ARG A 88 -4.35 2.13 16.32
C ARG A 88 -4.16 3.53 16.86
N SER A 89 -4.93 4.48 16.32
CA SER A 89 -4.86 5.89 16.72
C SER A 89 -5.32 6.13 18.17
N ASP A 90 -6.13 5.23 18.74
CA ASP A 90 -6.58 5.30 20.14
C ASP A 90 -5.58 4.66 21.14
N HIS A 91 -4.43 4.17 20.65
CA HIS A 91 -3.35 3.55 21.42
C HIS A 91 -3.76 2.33 22.27
N LYS A 92 -4.95 1.76 22.06
CA LYS A 92 -5.44 0.63 22.86
C LYS A 92 -5.12 -0.69 22.20
N LYS A 93 -4.43 -1.59 22.91
CA LYS A 93 -4.29 -2.99 22.49
C LYS A 93 -5.61 -3.72 22.65
N ARG A 94 -5.94 -4.56 21.68
CA ARG A 94 -7.19 -5.33 21.66
C ARG A 94 -6.94 -6.79 21.35
N LYS A 95 -7.80 -7.65 21.92
CA LYS A 95 -7.86 -9.05 21.53
C LYS A 95 -8.93 -9.20 20.45
N GLU A 96 -8.50 -9.17 19.20
CA GLU A 96 -9.38 -9.24 18.01
C GLU A 96 -8.88 -10.33 17.05
N GLY A 97 -9.14 -11.61 17.41
CA GLY A 97 -8.86 -12.76 16.56
C GLY A 97 -7.44 -12.77 15.99
N ILE A 98 -7.32 -12.80 14.67
CA ILE A 98 -6.05 -12.84 13.93
C ILE A 98 -5.20 -11.58 14.09
N PHE A 99 -5.78 -10.46 14.52
CA PHE A 99 -5.07 -9.20 14.74
C PHE A 99 -4.48 -9.08 16.15
N THR A 100 -4.74 -10.03 17.04
CA THR A 100 -4.20 -10.02 18.41
C THR A 100 -2.67 -10.04 18.37
N GLY A 101 -2.03 -9.05 18.99
CA GLY A 101 -0.57 -8.93 19.06
C GLY A 101 0.09 -8.53 17.74
N LYS A 102 -0.68 -7.96 16.79
CA LYS A 102 -0.17 -7.43 15.52
C LYS A 102 0.01 -5.91 15.55
N GLU A 103 -0.26 -5.27 16.68
CA GLU A 103 -0.07 -3.84 16.84
C GLU A 103 1.41 -3.46 16.72
N VAL A 104 1.68 -2.43 15.91
CA VAL A 104 3.02 -1.84 15.83
C VAL A 104 3.37 -1.12 17.13
N PRO A 105 4.65 -1.12 17.55
CA PRO A 105 5.06 -0.54 18.83
C PRO A 105 4.94 0.98 18.87
N LYS A 106 5.16 1.65 17.73
CA LYS A 106 5.02 3.09 17.59
C LYS A 106 3.62 3.43 17.12
N THR A 107 2.87 4.14 17.93
CA THR A 107 1.52 4.61 17.60
C THR A 107 1.44 6.12 17.66
N VAL A 108 0.64 6.71 16.79
CA VAL A 108 0.44 8.16 16.62
C VAL A 108 -1.05 8.46 16.74
N SER A 109 -1.40 9.56 17.41
CA SER A 109 -2.76 10.09 17.37
C SER A 109 -2.98 10.75 16.02
N VAL A 110 -3.89 10.20 15.23
CA VAL A 110 -4.12 10.63 13.85
C VAL A 110 -5.25 11.65 13.79
N GLN A 111 -5.00 12.72 13.03
CA GLN A 111 -6.00 13.70 12.65
C GLN A 111 -6.19 13.68 11.13
N TRP A 112 -7.44 13.57 10.68
CA TRP A 112 -7.80 13.48 9.27
C TRP A 112 -7.22 14.64 8.44
N GLY A 113 -6.61 14.31 7.31
CA GLY A 113 -6.02 15.28 6.38
C GLY A 113 -4.69 15.90 6.82
N ASN A 114 -4.27 15.70 8.07
CA ASN A 114 -3.01 16.21 8.59
C ASN A 114 -1.87 15.21 8.41
N HIS A 115 -0.63 15.67 8.54
CA HIS A 115 0.57 14.87 8.34
C HIS A 115 0.69 13.68 9.32
N SER A 116 0.00 13.74 10.48
CA SER A 116 -0.08 12.61 11.41
C SER A 116 -0.65 11.31 10.79
N MET A 117 -1.36 11.40 9.66
CA MET A 117 -1.73 10.23 8.84
C MET A 117 -0.47 9.56 8.27
N ILE A 118 0.43 10.37 7.69
CA ILE A 118 1.73 9.90 7.15
C ILE A 118 2.61 9.35 8.26
N ASP A 119 2.67 10.01 9.44
CA ASP A 119 3.43 9.49 10.59
C ASP A 119 2.98 8.08 10.98
N ALA A 120 1.68 7.83 10.95
CA ALA A 120 1.10 6.52 11.25
C ALA A 120 1.38 5.49 10.13
N GLU A 121 1.32 5.89 8.86
CA GLU A 121 1.70 5.04 7.72
C GLU A 121 3.19 4.68 7.77
N ARG A 122 4.05 5.65 8.06
CA ARG A 122 5.50 5.42 8.23
C ARG A 122 5.79 4.48 9.39
N ALA A 123 5.04 4.56 10.50
CA ALA A 123 5.18 3.63 11.61
C ALA A 123 4.83 2.18 11.21
N LEU A 124 3.80 1.99 10.38
CA LEU A 124 3.45 0.69 9.80
C LEU A 124 4.53 0.19 8.83
N PHE A 125 5.01 1.06 7.93
CA PHE A 125 6.10 0.73 7.01
C PHE A 125 7.38 0.38 7.76
N GLU A 126 7.77 1.15 8.76
CA GLU A 126 8.97 0.93 9.56
C GLU A 126 8.97 -0.45 10.23
N GLU A 127 7.86 -0.82 10.87
CA GLU A 127 7.77 -2.11 11.53
C GLU A 127 7.77 -3.28 10.53
N ALA A 128 7.00 -3.17 9.45
CA ALA A 128 6.95 -4.20 8.43
C ALA A 128 8.26 -4.33 7.63
N PHE A 129 9.02 -3.25 7.48
CA PHE A 129 10.30 -3.23 6.79
C PHE A 129 11.39 -4.01 7.52
N ARG A 130 11.24 -4.27 8.83
CA ARG A 130 12.18 -5.10 9.62
C ARG A 130 12.16 -6.58 9.23
N ASP A 131 11.07 -7.06 8.63
CA ASP A 131 10.99 -8.42 8.07
C ASP A 131 11.48 -8.38 6.61
N ASP A 132 12.70 -8.87 6.36
CA ASP A 132 13.33 -8.89 5.03
C ASP A 132 12.56 -9.75 4.01
N SER A 133 11.70 -10.67 4.47
CA SER A 133 10.84 -11.45 3.58
C SER A 133 9.71 -10.62 2.98
N VAL A 134 9.34 -9.48 3.57
CA VAL A 134 8.30 -8.60 3.07
C VAL A 134 8.81 -7.79 1.87
N GLN A 135 8.18 -7.99 0.71
CA GLN A 135 8.56 -7.32 -0.54
C GLN A 135 7.47 -6.40 -1.10
N THR A 136 6.24 -6.53 -0.58
CA THR A 136 5.10 -5.65 -0.95
C THR A 136 4.34 -5.24 0.30
N PHE A 137 3.97 -3.97 0.38
CA PHE A 137 3.34 -3.31 1.53
C PHE A 137 2.01 -2.72 1.08
N VAL A 138 0.90 -3.19 1.63
CA VAL A 138 -0.46 -2.80 1.23
C VAL A 138 -1.14 -2.05 2.37
N MET A 139 -1.46 -0.77 2.14
CA MET A 139 -2.20 0.06 3.10
C MET A 139 -3.69 -0.22 3.05
N LEU A 140 -4.30 -0.44 4.22
CA LEU A 140 -5.70 -0.82 4.41
C LEU A 140 -6.32 -0.06 5.58
N SER A 141 -7.62 0.22 5.48
CA SER A 141 -8.42 0.78 6.59
C SER A 141 -9.11 -0.31 7.41
N GLU A 142 -9.68 0.09 8.56
CA GLU A 142 -10.58 -0.77 9.34
C GLU A 142 -11.84 -1.23 8.57
N ASP A 143 -12.20 -0.51 7.51
CA ASP A 143 -13.39 -0.74 6.68
C ASP A 143 -13.07 -1.52 5.37
N SER A 144 -11.81 -1.92 5.18
CA SER A 144 -11.37 -2.66 3.99
C SER A 144 -11.77 -4.12 4.07
N ILE A 145 -12.20 -4.70 2.93
CA ILE A 145 -12.45 -6.13 2.78
C ILE A 145 -11.74 -6.69 1.53
N PRO A 146 -11.26 -7.94 1.56
CA PRO A 146 -10.71 -8.59 0.38
C PRO A 146 -11.84 -9.02 -0.57
N LEU A 147 -11.60 -8.92 -1.90
CA LEU A 147 -12.59 -9.30 -2.92
C LEU A 147 -12.22 -10.57 -3.70
N TYR A 148 -11.00 -11.06 -3.54
CA TYR A 148 -10.48 -12.25 -4.18
C TYR A 148 -9.90 -13.19 -3.15
N SER A 149 -9.61 -14.44 -3.53
CA SER A 149 -8.96 -15.40 -2.64
C SER A 149 -7.55 -14.97 -2.25
N ALA A 150 -7.07 -15.41 -1.08
CA ALA A 150 -5.75 -15.08 -0.55
C ALA A 150 -4.62 -15.44 -1.53
N ILE A 151 -4.70 -16.60 -2.17
CA ILE A 151 -3.71 -17.05 -3.18
C ILE A 151 -3.68 -16.08 -4.37
N LEU A 152 -4.84 -15.69 -4.91
CA LEU A 152 -4.89 -14.80 -6.07
C LEU A 152 -4.32 -13.42 -5.75
N VAL A 153 -4.68 -12.87 -4.59
CA VAL A 153 -4.12 -11.58 -4.09
C VAL A 153 -2.61 -11.68 -3.92
N TYR A 154 -2.14 -12.75 -3.28
CA TYR A 154 -0.71 -12.97 -3.08
C TYR A 154 0.05 -13.10 -4.41
N MET A 155 -0.43 -13.95 -5.33
CA MET A 155 0.21 -14.15 -6.63
C MET A 155 0.30 -12.84 -7.42
N GLN A 156 -0.80 -12.08 -7.49
CA GLN A 156 -0.83 -10.81 -8.20
C GLN A 156 0.18 -9.81 -7.61
N LEU A 157 0.14 -9.60 -6.30
CA LEU A 157 1.03 -8.65 -5.63
C LEU A 157 2.50 -9.09 -5.63
N SER A 158 2.78 -10.40 -5.61
CA SER A 158 4.15 -10.91 -5.63
C SER A 158 4.78 -10.87 -7.03
N LEU A 159 3.98 -11.08 -8.08
CA LEU A 159 4.46 -11.06 -9.47
C LEU A 159 4.62 -9.64 -10.03
N GLU A 160 3.89 -8.69 -9.51
CA GLU A 160 4.05 -7.29 -9.91
C GLU A 160 5.43 -6.75 -9.53
N THR A 161 6.03 -5.99 -10.44
CA THR A 161 7.33 -5.32 -10.23
C THR A 161 7.18 -3.83 -9.91
N THR A 162 6.00 -3.26 -10.16
CA THR A 162 5.67 -1.84 -9.95
C THR A 162 4.91 -1.65 -8.64
N SER A 163 5.00 -0.45 -8.07
CA SER A 163 4.12 -0.02 -6.98
C SER A 163 2.79 0.50 -7.53
N ARG A 164 1.70 0.29 -6.82
CA ARG A 164 0.38 0.84 -7.15
C ARG A 164 0.18 2.15 -6.40
N ILE A 165 0.51 3.23 -7.07
CA ILE A 165 0.36 4.60 -6.60
C ILE A 165 0.32 5.53 -7.80
N ASN A 166 -0.54 6.54 -7.77
CA ASN A 166 -0.64 7.51 -8.85
C ASN A 166 0.39 8.64 -8.66
N SER A 167 1.62 8.40 -9.10
CA SER A 167 2.72 9.39 -9.11
C SER A 167 3.04 9.91 -10.52
N CYS A 168 2.31 9.48 -11.54
CA CYS A 168 2.54 9.84 -12.93
C CYS A 168 1.85 11.13 -13.33
N VAL A 169 2.35 11.73 -14.40
CA VAL A 169 1.63 12.76 -15.15
C VAL A 169 0.71 12.03 -16.14
N ASN A 170 -0.54 12.49 -16.25
CA ASN A 170 -1.43 12.00 -17.29
C ASN A 170 -0.86 12.42 -18.65
N GLU A 171 -0.40 11.46 -19.46
CA GLU A 171 0.19 11.72 -20.77
C GLU A 171 -0.79 12.38 -21.75
N ASN A 172 -2.09 12.09 -21.60
CA ASN A 172 -3.15 12.69 -22.43
C ASN A 172 -3.51 14.11 -21.98
N ASN A 173 -3.24 14.47 -20.74
CA ASN A 173 -3.47 15.80 -20.20
C ASN A 173 -2.46 16.13 -19.09
N PRO A 174 -1.17 16.37 -19.44
CA PRO A 174 -0.12 16.61 -18.47
C PRO A 174 -0.34 17.87 -17.61
N ASN A 175 -1.23 18.76 -18.06
CA ASN A 175 -1.56 20.01 -17.39
C ASN A 175 -2.90 19.96 -16.65
N ASP A 176 -3.48 18.76 -16.42
CA ASP A 176 -4.74 18.66 -15.69
C ASP A 176 -4.55 18.96 -14.19
N ALA A 177 -4.66 20.25 -13.89
CA ALA A 177 -4.58 20.78 -12.54
C ALA A 177 -5.69 20.20 -11.61
N ASN A 178 -6.81 19.73 -12.17
CA ASN A 178 -7.90 19.15 -11.40
C ASN A 178 -7.57 17.73 -10.94
N GLU A 179 -6.95 16.91 -11.78
CA GLU A 179 -6.49 15.56 -11.37
C GLU A 179 -5.43 15.63 -10.29
N ARG A 180 -4.51 16.60 -10.37
CA ARG A 180 -3.44 16.80 -9.38
C ARG A 180 -3.91 17.58 -8.16
N MET A 181 -5.09 18.19 -8.22
CA MET A 181 -5.59 19.11 -7.19
C MET A 181 -4.58 20.22 -6.86
N ASP A 182 -4.08 20.91 -7.89
CA ASP A 182 -3.04 21.93 -7.79
C ASP A 182 -3.38 23.09 -6.83
N TYR A 183 -4.66 23.30 -6.56
CA TYR A 183 -5.12 24.28 -5.58
C TYR A 183 -4.75 23.91 -4.12
N ARG A 184 -4.33 22.67 -3.90
CA ARG A 184 -3.84 22.20 -2.58
C ARG A 184 -2.33 22.40 -2.41
N TRP A 185 -1.62 22.65 -3.51
CA TRP A 185 -0.19 22.93 -3.44
C TRP A 185 0.07 24.25 -2.75
N VAL A 186 1.11 24.30 -1.94
CA VAL A 186 1.54 25.51 -1.22
C VAL A 186 2.95 25.88 -1.64
N PRO A 187 3.24 27.19 -1.90
CA PRO A 187 4.53 27.65 -2.43
C PRO A 187 5.73 27.26 -1.55
N GLU A 188 5.52 27.16 -0.25
CA GLU A 188 6.55 26.82 0.73
C GLU A 188 7.16 25.41 0.49
N MET A 189 6.40 24.50 -0.13
CA MET A 189 6.87 23.15 -0.52
C MET A 189 8.04 23.20 -1.52
N ALA A 190 8.19 24.28 -2.28
CA ALA A 190 9.27 24.44 -3.23
C ALA A 190 10.66 24.44 -2.54
N SER A 191 10.74 24.82 -1.27
CA SER A 191 12.00 24.78 -0.50
C SER A 191 12.53 23.36 -0.29
N ALA A 192 11.64 22.36 -0.25
CA ALA A 192 11.98 20.93 -0.21
C ALA A 192 12.00 20.28 -1.61
N GLY A 193 12.00 21.08 -2.68
CA GLY A 193 12.04 20.62 -4.06
C GLY A 193 10.68 20.23 -4.65
N ILE A 194 9.60 20.30 -3.89
CA ILE A 194 8.24 19.99 -4.41
C ILE A 194 7.66 21.23 -5.08
N THR A 195 8.02 21.42 -6.34
CA THR A 195 7.40 22.46 -7.17
C THR A 195 5.98 22.06 -7.59
N LYS A 196 5.24 23.01 -8.14
CA LYS A 196 3.87 22.76 -8.63
C LYS A 196 3.82 21.69 -9.75
N GLU A 197 4.87 21.62 -10.55
CA GLU A 197 5.04 20.64 -11.63
C GLU A 197 5.27 19.23 -11.10
N LEU A 198 5.87 19.10 -9.90
CA LEU A 198 6.13 17.84 -9.22
C LEU A 198 5.01 17.45 -8.25
N TRP A 199 4.02 18.35 -8.04
CA TRP A 199 2.87 18.03 -7.22
C TRP A 199 2.04 16.91 -7.82
N ARG A 200 1.74 15.89 -7.03
CA ARG A 200 0.96 14.72 -7.45
C ARG A 200 -0.13 14.43 -6.43
N LYS A 201 -1.17 13.73 -6.92
CA LYS A 201 -2.27 13.26 -6.09
C LYS A 201 -2.48 11.76 -6.31
N SER A 202 -2.52 11.01 -5.22
CA SER A 202 -2.89 9.61 -5.21
C SER A 202 -3.97 9.35 -4.17
N SER A 203 -4.53 8.14 -4.19
CA SER A 203 -5.23 7.61 -3.02
C SER A 203 -4.21 7.33 -1.91
N GLN A 204 -4.59 7.49 -0.66
CA GLN A 204 -3.86 7.04 0.53
C GLN A 204 -3.62 5.52 0.51
N TRP A 205 -4.56 4.77 -0.07
CA TRP A 205 -4.54 3.31 -0.09
C TRP A 205 -3.67 2.80 -1.24
N VAL A 206 -2.39 2.62 -0.93
CA VAL A 206 -1.34 2.23 -1.88
C VAL A 206 -0.87 0.79 -1.66
N ALA A 207 -0.23 0.21 -2.69
CA ALA A 207 0.58 -1.00 -2.54
C ALA A 207 1.99 -0.70 -3.05
N LEU A 208 2.95 -0.62 -2.13
CA LEU A 208 4.33 -0.24 -2.43
C LEU A 208 5.26 -1.44 -2.42
N LYS A 209 6.24 -1.44 -3.33
CA LYS A 209 7.36 -2.36 -3.31
C LYS A 209 8.40 -1.95 -2.27
N ARG A 210 9.15 -2.91 -1.73
CA ARG A 210 10.15 -2.69 -0.68
C ARG A 210 11.11 -1.54 -0.99
N LYS A 211 11.62 -1.47 -2.22
CA LYS A 211 12.52 -0.38 -2.65
C LYS A 211 11.88 1.01 -2.54
N HIS A 212 10.58 1.12 -2.76
CA HIS A 212 9.85 2.39 -2.66
C HIS A 212 9.51 2.75 -1.22
N VAL A 213 9.20 1.75 -0.38
CA VAL A 213 9.06 1.96 1.07
C VAL A 213 10.38 2.43 1.68
N GLU A 214 11.51 1.89 1.24
CA GLU A 214 12.84 2.34 1.67
C GLU A 214 13.07 3.84 1.37
N ILE A 215 12.65 4.31 0.18
CA ILE A 215 12.71 5.74 -0.18
C ILE A 215 11.86 6.57 0.77
N VAL A 216 10.62 6.15 1.06
CA VAL A 216 9.73 6.84 2.00
C VAL A 216 10.35 6.90 3.40
N LEU A 217 10.91 5.79 3.89
CA LEU A 217 11.49 5.73 5.24
C LEU A 217 12.79 6.54 5.38
N LYS A 218 13.57 6.69 4.31
CA LYS A 218 14.80 7.48 4.28
C LYS A 218 14.59 8.97 4.04
N ASP A 219 13.39 9.36 3.59
CA ASP A 219 13.09 10.78 3.36
C ASP A 219 12.90 11.50 4.69
N VAL A 220 13.53 12.65 4.80
CA VAL A 220 13.48 13.56 5.96
C VAL A 220 13.05 14.96 5.53
N GLU A 221 13.53 15.41 4.39
CA GLU A 221 13.38 16.80 3.95
C GLU A 221 11.97 17.10 3.45
N VAL A 222 11.44 16.26 2.55
CA VAL A 222 10.08 16.42 2.05
C VAL A 222 9.08 16.12 3.14
N ASP A 223 9.32 15.08 3.96
CA ASP A 223 8.51 14.73 5.13
C ASP A 223 8.35 15.91 6.10
N ALA A 224 9.48 16.54 6.48
CA ALA A 224 9.46 17.71 7.36
C ALA A 224 8.71 18.91 6.74
N SER A 225 8.86 19.13 5.43
CA SER A 225 8.13 20.19 4.71
C SER A 225 6.63 19.93 4.72
N PHE A 226 6.20 18.70 4.42
CA PHE A 226 4.79 18.33 4.49
C PHE A 226 4.23 18.42 5.91
N SER A 227 4.98 17.98 6.90
CA SER A 227 4.59 18.09 8.32
C SER A 227 4.32 19.54 8.76
N LYS A 228 5.11 20.46 8.25
CA LYS A 228 5.00 21.89 8.60
C LYS A 228 3.95 22.63 7.78
N GLU A 229 3.89 22.37 6.47
CA GLU A 229 3.16 23.22 5.53
C GLU A 229 1.86 22.59 5.01
N CYS A 230 1.69 21.25 5.09
CA CYS A 230 0.51 20.56 4.57
C CYS A 230 -0.45 20.15 5.68
N TYR A 231 -1.47 20.97 5.90
CA TYR A 231 -2.50 20.73 6.92
C TYR A 231 -3.87 21.21 6.45
N VAL A 232 -4.91 20.83 7.20
CA VAL A 232 -6.29 21.24 6.95
C VAL A 232 -6.72 22.27 8.01
N ALA A 233 -6.99 23.49 7.53
CA ALA A 233 -7.49 24.59 8.32
C ALA A 233 -8.40 25.47 7.43
N PRO A 234 -9.17 26.43 8.00
CA PRO A 234 -10.03 27.31 7.20
C PRO A 234 -9.31 28.04 6.06
N GLU A 235 -8.06 28.42 6.29
CA GLU A 235 -7.21 29.14 5.33
C GLU A 235 -6.38 28.24 4.41
N ARG A 236 -6.29 26.91 4.70
CA ARG A 236 -5.45 25.97 3.98
C ARG A 236 -6.08 24.58 3.92
N PHE A 237 -6.17 24.04 2.73
CA PHE A 237 -6.68 22.70 2.51
C PHE A 237 -5.66 21.83 1.76
N CYS A 238 -4.66 21.35 2.51
CA CYS A 238 -3.67 20.41 2.01
C CYS A 238 -3.83 19.07 2.74
N VAL A 239 -4.12 18.00 2.01
CA VAL A 239 -4.37 16.65 2.54
C VAL A 239 -3.11 15.82 2.34
N SER A 240 -2.29 15.69 3.39
CA SER A 240 -0.92 15.18 3.32
C SER A 240 -0.83 13.74 2.80
N ASP A 241 -1.72 12.87 3.26
CA ASP A 241 -1.79 11.44 2.89
C ASP A 241 -2.11 11.19 1.41
N GLU A 242 -2.70 12.17 0.71
CA GLU A 242 -2.95 12.07 -0.72
C GLU A 242 -1.81 12.63 -1.58
N HIS A 243 -0.88 13.41 -1.02
CA HIS A 243 0.10 14.18 -1.79
C HIS A 243 1.58 13.87 -1.48
N TYR A 244 1.91 13.49 -0.25
CA TYR A 244 3.31 13.30 0.18
C TYR A 244 4.03 12.23 -0.65
N ILE A 245 3.59 10.96 -0.57
CA ILE A 245 4.30 9.86 -1.23
C ILE A 245 4.34 10.02 -2.76
N PRO A 246 3.23 10.36 -3.47
CA PRO A 246 3.29 10.49 -4.92
C PRO A 246 4.15 11.68 -5.39
N SER A 247 4.19 12.80 -4.65
CA SER A 247 5.06 13.93 -4.98
C SER A 247 6.53 13.64 -4.68
N LEU A 248 6.83 12.92 -3.59
CA LEU A 248 8.17 12.42 -3.31
C LEU A 248 8.68 11.53 -4.45
N PHE A 249 7.85 10.62 -4.98
CA PHE A 249 8.22 9.74 -6.09
C PHE A 249 8.44 10.53 -7.39
N ALA A 250 7.66 11.56 -7.65
CA ALA A 250 7.89 12.48 -8.76
C ALA A 250 9.23 13.21 -8.61
N LEU A 251 9.53 13.73 -7.42
CA LEU A 251 10.82 14.39 -7.12
C LEU A 251 12.01 13.43 -7.29
N LYS A 252 11.88 12.17 -6.90
CA LYS A 252 12.91 11.14 -7.05
C LYS A 252 12.99 10.56 -8.46
N ASN A 253 12.14 11.03 -9.39
CA ASN A 253 12.07 10.56 -10.79
C ASN A 253 11.85 9.06 -10.95
N ILE A 254 11.02 8.47 -10.08
CA ILE A 254 10.69 7.02 -10.09
C ILE A 254 9.24 6.75 -10.48
N SER A 255 8.54 7.72 -11.05
CA SER A 255 7.14 7.57 -11.48
C SER A 255 6.95 6.44 -12.51
N SER A 256 7.96 6.18 -13.36
CA SER A 256 7.95 5.05 -14.32
C SER A 256 7.96 3.66 -13.65
N GLU A 257 8.30 3.58 -12.37
CA GLU A 257 8.29 2.35 -11.58
C GLU A 257 6.93 2.13 -10.86
N CYS A 258 5.96 2.98 -11.16
CA CYS A 258 4.62 2.96 -10.56
C CYS A 258 3.56 2.62 -11.59
N ALA A 259 2.59 1.81 -11.19
CA ALA A 259 1.37 1.56 -11.95
C ALA A 259 0.36 2.67 -11.63
N CYS A 260 0.38 3.75 -12.39
CA CYS A 260 -0.34 4.98 -12.08
C CYS A 260 -1.86 4.85 -12.07
N ASN A 261 -2.40 3.92 -12.85
CA ASN A 261 -3.81 3.55 -12.82
C ASN A 261 -4.06 2.27 -11.98
N GLY A 262 -3.03 1.78 -11.29
CA GLY A 262 -3.12 0.61 -10.42
C GLY A 262 -3.84 0.96 -9.12
N VAL A 263 -5.07 0.47 -8.97
CA VAL A 263 -5.87 0.65 -7.76
C VAL A 263 -5.65 -0.53 -6.83
N SER A 264 -5.25 -0.25 -5.59
CA SER A 264 -5.15 -1.26 -4.52
C SER A 264 -6.48 -1.43 -3.79
N VAL A 265 -7.20 -0.33 -3.62
CA VAL A 265 -8.48 -0.25 -2.91
C VAL A 265 -9.49 0.48 -3.80
N ASN A 266 -10.62 -0.17 -4.08
CA ASN A 266 -11.73 0.47 -4.79
C ASN A 266 -12.63 1.17 -3.79
N THR A 267 -12.78 2.46 -3.97
CA THR A 267 -13.62 3.32 -3.13
C THR A 267 -14.66 4.00 -4.01
N ARG A 268 -15.94 3.85 -3.68
CA ARG A 268 -17.02 4.57 -4.37
C ARG A 268 -17.35 5.85 -3.63
N TRP A 269 -17.29 6.96 -4.36
CA TRP A 269 -17.61 8.29 -3.84
C TRP A 269 -18.97 8.75 -4.36
N THR A 270 -19.73 9.43 -3.52
CA THR A 270 -20.85 10.26 -3.97
C THR A 270 -20.29 11.63 -4.33
N PRO A 271 -20.65 12.24 -5.47
CA PRO A 271 -20.18 13.59 -5.81
C PRO A 271 -20.39 14.58 -4.66
N GLY A 272 -19.32 15.28 -4.26
CA GLY A 272 -19.32 16.25 -3.16
C GLY A 272 -19.30 15.67 -1.74
N ALA A 273 -19.25 14.36 -1.55
CA ALA A 273 -19.14 13.76 -0.23
C ALA A 273 -17.70 13.80 0.31
N ALA A 274 -17.56 14.06 1.62
CA ALA A 274 -16.27 14.01 2.31
C ALA A 274 -15.83 12.58 2.66
N HIS A 275 -16.72 11.59 2.52
CA HIS A 275 -16.46 10.17 2.82
C HIS A 275 -17.02 9.27 1.71
N PRO A 276 -16.44 8.06 1.52
CA PRO A 276 -16.95 7.07 0.59
C PRO A 276 -18.40 6.68 0.88
N LYS A 277 -19.06 6.13 -0.15
CA LYS A 277 -20.40 5.57 0.00
C LYS A 277 -20.35 4.37 0.93
N VAL A 278 -21.26 4.33 1.89
CA VAL A 278 -21.52 3.16 2.76
C VAL A 278 -22.43 2.19 2.00
N PHE A 279 -22.13 0.88 2.06
CA PHE A 279 -22.93 -0.21 1.49
C PHE A 279 -23.65 -0.97 2.58
#